data_f550d34cc71a6852419c5220eb416b31
#
_entry.id   f550d34cc71a6852419c5220eb416b31
#
_cell.length_a   1.000
_cell.length_b   1.000
_cell.length_c   1.000
_cell.angle_alpha   90.00
_cell.angle_beta   90.00
_cell.angle_gamma   90.00
#
_symmetry.space_group_name_H-M   'P 1'
#
loop_
_entity.id
_entity.type
_entity.pdbx_description
1 polymer ?
#
loop_
_entity_poly.entity_id
_entity_poly.type
_entity_poly.pdbx_seq_one_letter_code
_entity_poly.pdbx_strand_id
1 'polypeptide(L)'
;MITAPNYSILKQYIIEELAPFWQKKEGVLALPIPAVPWPKAEPLPPRVKIVALPSWASDIGVNGNILVPEQFSDNADASALWATTDWFSTLFWYLNGIPERIFELNHGPIHSYSYRLAGWDQRLWEHAWVNRIAKFLRRWASMEAQGTEAEVCGSLPKTSILLTHDLDATK
;
A
#
# COMPACT_ATOMS: atom_id res chain seq x y z
N MET A 1 21.86 1.39 -0.87
CA MET A 1 21.14 2.70 -0.91
C MET A 1 20.02 2.56 -1.93
N ILE A 2 18.78 2.77 -1.52
CA ILE A 2 17.63 2.70 -2.44
C ILE A 2 17.55 4.04 -3.15
N THR A 3 17.75 4.05 -4.47
CA THR A 3 17.63 5.28 -5.26
C THR A 3 16.15 5.65 -5.40
N ALA A 4 15.80 6.89 -5.12
CA ALA A 4 14.44 7.39 -5.31
C ALA A 4 14.00 7.17 -6.77
N PRO A 5 12.88 6.48 -7.02
CA PRO A 5 12.39 6.29 -8.38
C PRO A 5 11.86 7.61 -8.95
N ASN A 6 11.90 7.75 -10.27
CA ASN A 6 11.15 8.81 -10.94
C ASN A 6 9.67 8.63 -10.66
N TYR A 7 9.00 9.66 -10.14
CA TYR A 7 7.60 9.55 -9.68
C TYR A 7 6.63 9.15 -10.82
N SER A 8 6.85 9.65 -12.02
CA SER A 8 6.01 9.27 -13.17
C SER A 8 6.14 7.79 -13.52
N ILE A 9 7.36 7.26 -13.49
CA ILE A 9 7.64 5.83 -13.72
C ILE A 9 7.04 5.00 -12.59
N LEU A 10 7.21 5.44 -11.34
CA LEU A 10 6.63 4.80 -10.18
C LEU A 10 5.10 4.70 -10.29
N LYS A 11 4.45 5.81 -10.63
CA LYS A 11 3.00 5.86 -10.79
C LYS A 11 2.52 4.91 -11.90
N GLN A 12 3.21 4.89 -13.03
CA GLN A 12 2.89 3.97 -14.12
C GLN A 12 3.04 2.50 -13.67
N TYR A 13 4.14 2.15 -13.03
CA TYR A 13 4.38 0.81 -12.49
C TYR A 13 3.24 0.37 -11.57
N ILE A 14 2.83 1.21 -10.61
CA ILE A 14 1.74 0.88 -9.68
C ILE A 14 0.42 0.66 -10.42
N ILE A 15 0.14 1.48 -11.43
CA ILE A 15 -1.08 1.34 -12.23
C ILE A 15 -1.09 0.02 -13.01
N GLU A 16 0.04 -0.44 -13.50
CA GLU A 16 0.17 -1.70 -14.22
C GLU A 16 0.11 -2.91 -13.29
N GLU A 17 0.85 -2.91 -12.19
CA GLU A 17 0.87 -4.01 -11.21
C GLU A 17 -0.49 -4.24 -10.54
N LEU A 18 -1.25 -3.19 -10.30
CA LEU A 18 -2.57 -3.26 -9.68
C LEU A 18 -3.71 -3.14 -10.69
N ALA A 19 -3.45 -3.41 -11.97
CA ALA A 19 -4.47 -3.38 -13.03
C ALA A 19 -5.77 -4.16 -12.71
N PRO A 20 -5.76 -5.28 -11.96
CA PRO A 20 -7.00 -5.94 -11.55
C PRO A 20 -7.93 -5.07 -10.70
N PHE A 21 -7.43 -4.05 -10.03
CA PHE A 21 -8.25 -3.14 -9.23
C PHE A 21 -8.87 -2.00 -10.05
N TRP A 22 -8.32 -1.68 -11.21
CA TRP A 22 -8.77 -0.57 -12.06
C TRP A 22 -8.62 -0.88 -13.55
N GLN A 23 -9.57 -1.59 -14.10
CA GLN A 23 -9.67 -1.81 -15.55
C GLN A 23 -9.77 -0.48 -16.32
N LYS A 24 -10.42 0.52 -15.70
CA LYS A 24 -10.45 1.93 -16.13
C LYS A 24 -9.58 2.72 -15.14
N LYS A 25 -8.40 3.11 -15.60
CA LYS A 25 -7.37 3.72 -14.74
C LYS A 25 -7.48 5.24 -14.60
N GLU A 26 -8.28 5.87 -15.47
CA GLU A 26 -8.35 7.33 -15.61
C GLU A 26 -8.81 8.00 -14.32
N GLY A 27 -9.79 7.43 -13.63
CA GLY A 27 -10.29 7.95 -12.34
C GLY A 27 -9.22 7.94 -11.27
N VAL A 28 -8.44 6.87 -11.15
CA VAL A 28 -7.35 6.77 -10.17
C VAL A 28 -6.18 7.68 -10.55
N LEU A 29 -5.89 7.80 -11.84
CA LEU A 29 -4.83 8.70 -12.33
C LEU A 29 -5.15 10.18 -12.07
N ALA A 30 -6.43 10.55 -12.07
CA ALA A 30 -6.91 11.91 -11.83
C ALA A 30 -6.94 12.31 -10.34
N LEU A 31 -6.76 11.37 -9.41
CA LEU A 31 -6.76 11.67 -7.98
C LEU A 31 -5.69 12.70 -7.63
N PRO A 32 -6.00 13.67 -6.74
CA PRO A 32 -5.08 14.72 -6.31
C PRO A 32 -4.08 14.19 -5.26
N ILE A 33 -3.42 13.06 -5.56
CA ILE A 33 -2.43 12.45 -4.69
C ILE A 33 -1.11 13.22 -4.79
N PRO A 34 -0.59 13.78 -3.68
CA PRO A 34 0.66 14.50 -3.70
C PRO A 34 1.84 13.54 -3.97
N ALA A 35 2.85 14.05 -4.67
CA ALA A 35 4.14 13.38 -4.78
C ALA A 35 5.05 13.86 -3.64
N VAL A 36 5.37 12.99 -2.70
CA VAL A 36 6.29 13.31 -1.61
C VAL A 36 7.71 12.89 -2.01
N PRO A 37 8.71 13.78 -1.87
CA PRO A 37 10.08 13.41 -2.17
C PRO A 37 10.56 12.24 -1.29
N TRP A 38 11.17 11.25 -1.91
CA TRP A 38 11.77 10.14 -1.18
C TRP A 38 12.93 10.64 -0.32
N PRO A 39 13.09 10.13 0.89
CA PRO A 39 14.20 10.48 1.76
C PRO A 39 15.51 10.03 1.11
N LYS A 40 16.59 10.77 1.36
CA LYS A 40 17.93 10.38 0.88
C LYS A 40 18.42 9.06 1.49
N ALA A 41 17.91 8.74 2.66
CA ALA A 41 18.15 7.47 3.35
C ALA A 41 16.85 7.03 4.04
N GLU A 42 16.51 5.76 3.90
CA GLU A 42 15.39 5.18 4.63
C GLU A 42 15.68 5.15 6.13
N PRO A 43 14.68 5.44 6.98
CA PRO A 43 14.84 5.31 8.42
C PRO A 43 15.08 3.85 8.82
N LEU A 44 15.95 3.64 9.81
CA LEU A 44 16.29 2.32 10.34
C LEU A 44 15.92 2.28 11.84
N PRO A 45 14.98 1.42 12.27
CA PRO A 45 14.11 0.55 11.47
C PRO A 45 13.10 1.34 10.62
N PRO A 46 12.42 0.68 9.65
CA PRO A 46 11.34 1.31 8.89
C PRO A 46 10.26 1.86 9.83
N ARG A 47 9.89 3.12 9.65
CA ARG A 47 8.88 3.76 10.50
C ARG A 47 7.57 3.86 9.77
N VAL A 48 6.51 3.47 10.47
CA VAL A 48 5.15 3.53 9.95
C VAL A 48 4.23 4.23 10.94
N LYS A 49 3.23 4.91 10.41
CA LYS A 49 2.18 5.55 11.18
C LYS A 49 0.80 5.10 10.71
N ILE A 50 -0.17 5.29 11.55
CA ILE A 50 -1.57 5.03 11.25
C ILE A 50 -2.17 6.27 10.61
N VAL A 51 -2.81 6.09 9.47
CA VAL A 51 -3.61 7.11 8.77
C VAL A 51 -5.07 6.71 8.85
N ALA A 52 -5.88 7.53 9.52
CA ALA A 52 -7.32 7.34 9.58
C ALA A 52 -7.94 7.64 8.21
N LEU A 53 -8.78 6.73 7.74
CA LEU A 53 -9.56 6.93 6.54
C LEU A 53 -10.79 7.79 6.83
N PRO A 54 -11.29 8.54 5.83
CA PRO A 54 -12.55 9.25 5.97
C PRO A 54 -13.71 8.28 6.21
N SER A 55 -14.80 8.76 6.81
CA SER A 55 -15.94 7.93 7.21
C SER A 55 -16.51 7.09 6.07
N TRP A 56 -16.52 7.62 4.85
CA TRP A 56 -17.00 6.93 3.65
C TRP A 56 -16.12 5.78 3.17
N ALA A 57 -14.90 5.61 3.73
CA ALA A 57 -13.96 4.54 3.41
C ALA A 57 -13.50 3.75 4.64
N SER A 58 -14.08 3.99 5.81
CA SER A 58 -13.63 3.39 7.07
C SER A 58 -13.71 1.85 7.08
N ASP A 59 -14.62 1.26 6.34
CA ASP A 59 -14.78 -0.19 6.17
C ASP A 59 -13.62 -0.86 5.41
N ILE A 60 -12.85 -0.09 4.63
CA ILE A 60 -11.69 -0.59 3.88
C ILE A 60 -10.48 -0.77 4.79
N GLY A 61 -10.33 0.12 5.76
CA GLY A 61 -9.22 0.08 6.72
C GLY A 61 -9.33 -1.05 7.74
N VAL A 62 -8.30 -1.18 8.57
CA VAL A 62 -8.35 -1.96 9.80
C VAL A 62 -8.80 -1.02 10.91
N ASN A 63 -10.00 -1.22 11.43
CA ASN A 63 -10.63 -0.27 12.35
C ASN A 63 -10.64 1.17 11.81
N GLY A 64 -10.93 1.33 10.52
CA GLY A 64 -10.96 2.63 9.86
C GLY A 64 -9.60 3.21 9.49
N ASN A 65 -8.51 2.45 9.60
CA ASN A 65 -7.15 2.94 9.47
C ASN A 65 -6.35 2.16 8.43
N ILE A 66 -5.33 2.80 7.86
CA ILE A 66 -4.29 2.17 7.03
C ILE A 66 -2.92 2.50 7.63
N LEU A 67 -2.01 1.52 7.57
CA LEU A 67 -0.63 1.69 7.97
C LEU A 67 0.17 2.27 6.78
N VAL A 68 0.91 3.35 7.01
CA VAL A 68 1.62 4.11 5.98
C VAL A 68 3.05 4.41 6.43
N PRO A 69 4.07 4.32 5.57
CA PRO A 69 5.41 4.80 5.90
C PRO A 69 5.39 6.28 6.28
N GLU A 70 6.02 6.64 7.39
CA GLU A 70 5.99 8.02 7.92
C GLU A 70 6.44 9.05 6.89
N GLN A 71 7.46 8.70 6.07
CA GLN A 71 8.03 9.60 5.09
C GLN A 71 7.09 9.97 3.94
N PHE A 72 6.01 9.24 3.71
CA PHE A 72 5.07 9.49 2.61
C PHE A 72 3.78 10.18 3.03
N SER A 73 3.73 10.68 4.24
CA SER A 73 2.59 11.42 4.74
C SER A 73 3.06 12.70 5.41
N ASP A 74 2.64 13.83 4.89
CA ASP A 74 2.96 15.13 5.46
C ASP A 74 2.40 15.26 6.87
N ASN A 75 3.10 16.00 7.75
CA ASN A 75 2.68 16.24 9.13
C ASN A 75 1.60 17.34 9.25
N ALA A 76 0.95 17.68 8.15
CA ALA A 76 -0.21 18.56 8.15
C ALA A 76 -1.38 17.94 8.95
N ASP A 77 -2.39 18.68 9.20
CA ASP A 77 -3.57 18.38 10.02
C ASP A 77 -3.92 16.88 10.10
N ALA A 78 -3.87 16.32 11.30
CA ALA A 78 -4.13 14.90 11.56
C ALA A 78 -5.50 14.42 11.04
N SER A 79 -6.47 15.31 10.90
CA SER A 79 -7.84 14.99 10.46
C SER A 79 -7.95 14.67 8.96
N ALA A 80 -6.97 15.07 8.16
CA ALA A 80 -6.97 14.90 6.70
C ALA A 80 -5.69 14.25 6.15
N LEU A 81 -4.95 13.50 6.98
CA LEU A 81 -3.71 12.84 6.56
C LEU A 81 -3.90 11.95 5.33
N TRP A 82 -5.06 11.33 5.18
CA TRP A 82 -5.38 10.51 4.00
C TRP A 82 -5.31 11.31 2.69
N ALA A 83 -5.66 12.60 2.71
CA ALA A 83 -5.63 13.46 1.51
C ALA A 83 -4.21 13.95 1.16
N THR A 84 -3.31 13.99 2.14
CA THR A 84 -1.92 14.46 1.98
C THR A 84 -0.91 13.32 1.94
N THR A 85 -1.36 12.08 1.97
CA THR A 85 -0.50 10.89 1.86
C THR A 85 -0.16 10.60 0.39
N ASP A 86 1.11 10.36 0.11
CA ASP A 86 1.56 9.82 -1.19
C ASP A 86 1.27 8.32 -1.26
N TRP A 87 0.07 8.00 -1.71
CA TRP A 87 -0.40 6.62 -1.82
C TRP A 87 0.34 5.81 -2.87
N PHE A 88 0.84 6.45 -3.95
CA PHE A 88 1.60 5.72 -4.97
C PHE A 88 2.97 5.31 -4.45
N SER A 89 3.68 6.19 -3.75
CA SER A 89 4.93 5.83 -3.09
C SER A 89 4.72 4.80 -1.97
N THR A 90 3.62 4.91 -1.23
CA THR A 90 3.23 3.91 -0.21
C THR A 90 2.98 2.53 -0.82
N LEU A 91 2.24 2.45 -1.93
CA LEU A 91 2.01 1.20 -2.66
C LEU A 91 3.32 0.61 -3.20
N PHE A 92 4.18 1.44 -3.78
CA PHE A 92 5.48 1.02 -4.28
C PHE A 92 6.35 0.44 -3.17
N TRP A 93 6.33 1.08 -2.00
CA TRP A 93 7.09 0.66 -0.83
C TRP A 93 6.69 -0.74 -0.34
N TYR A 94 5.38 -1.01 -0.29
CA TYR A 94 4.86 -2.34 0.08
C TYR A 94 5.09 -3.39 -0.99
N LEU A 95 4.75 -3.09 -2.26
CA LEU A 95 4.86 -4.05 -3.37
C LEU A 95 6.29 -4.53 -3.62
N ASN A 96 7.28 -3.68 -3.34
CA ASN A 96 8.68 -4.02 -3.55
C ASN A 96 9.38 -4.55 -2.30
N GLY A 97 8.65 -4.83 -1.21
CA GLY A 97 9.24 -5.35 0.02
C GLY A 97 10.35 -4.45 0.58
N ILE A 98 10.19 -3.13 0.46
CA ILE A 98 11.23 -2.19 0.90
C ILE A 98 11.48 -2.30 2.40
N PRO A 99 10.45 -2.41 3.27
CA PRO A 99 10.69 -2.57 4.70
C PRO A 99 11.48 -3.84 5.03
N GLU A 100 11.18 -4.96 4.36
CA GLU A 100 11.90 -6.22 4.51
C GLU A 100 13.36 -6.07 4.11
N ARG A 101 13.62 -5.49 2.96
CA ARG A 101 14.99 -5.25 2.46
C ARG A 101 15.81 -4.36 3.39
N ILE A 102 15.18 -3.32 3.96
CA ILE A 102 15.84 -2.44 4.92
C ILE A 102 16.15 -3.22 6.21
N PHE A 103 15.20 -4.03 6.68
CA PHE A 103 15.40 -4.86 7.86
C PHE A 103 16.55 -5.86 7.65
N GLU A 104 16.58 -6.54 6.52
CA GLU A 104 17.63 -7.51 6.17
C GLU A 104 19.04 -6.90 6.12
N LEU A 105 19.17 -5.67 5.65
CA LEU A 105 20.44 -4.96 5.63
C LEU A 105 21.08 -4.81 7.03
N ASN A 106 20.25 -4.82 8.09
CA ASN A 106 20.70 -4.62 9.46
C ASN A 106 20.70 -5.87 10.33
N HIS A 107 19.88 -6.85 9.97
CA HIS A 107 19.62 -8.03 10.80
C HIS A 107 19.97 -9.35 10.08
N GLY A 108 20.37 -9.28 8.80
CA GLY A 108 20.54 -10.47 7.97
C GLY A 108 19.22 -10.96 7.35
N PRO A 109 19.27 -12.01 6.53
CA PRO A 109 18.14 -12.49 5.76
C PRO A 109 16.94 -12.88 6.62
N ILE A 110 15.75 -12.49 6.17
CA ILE A 110 14.50 -12.95 6.75
C ILE A 110 14.22 -14.37 6.23
N HIS A 111 14.21 -15.34 7.13
CA HIS A 111 13.83 -16.70 6.83
C HIS A 111 12.30 -16.87 6.95
N SER A 112 11.69 -17.49 5.95
CA SER A 112 10.23 -17.64 5.82
C SER A 112 9.50 -18.24 7.03
N TYR A 113 10.20 -18.89 7.93
CA TYR A 113 9.64 -19.55 9.11
C TYR A 113 9.73 -18.72 10.40
N SER A 114 10.24 -17.51 10.33
CA SER A 114 10.41 -16.64 11.50
C SER A 114 9.20 -15.72 11.67
N TYR A 115 8.16 -16.19 12.34
CA TYR A 115 6.95 -15.39 12.61
C TYR A 115 7.15 -14.24 13.60
N ARG A 116 8.28 -14.20 14.30
CA ARG A 116 8.59 -13.15 15.29
C ARG A 116 10.05 -12.73 15.13
N LEU A 117 10.26 -11.71 14.32
CA LEU A 117 11.58 -11.10 14.16
C LEU A 117 11.77 -10.02 15.23
N ALA A 118 12.86 -10.11 16.00
CA ALA A 118 13.19 -9.09 16.97
C ALA A 118 13.42 -7.74 16.27
N GLY A 119 12.66 -6.71 16.69
CA GLY A 119 12.74 -5.39 16.10
C GLY A 119 11.92 -5.19 14.82
N TRP A 120 11.20 -6.20 14.35
CA TRP A 120 10.27 -6.08 13.23
C TRP A 120 8.89 -5.61 13.69
N ASP A 121 8.29 -4.69 12.94
CA ASP A 121 6.92 -4.27 13.18
C ASP A 121 5.95 -5.27 12.52
N GLN A 122 5.35 -6.14 13.32
CA GLN A 122 4.45 -7.20 12.87
C GLN A 122 3.23 -6.67 12.11
N ARG A 123 2.78 -5.44 12.38
CA ARG A 123 1.65 -4.81 11.68
C ARG A 123 1.86 -4.73 10.17
N LEU A 124 3.13 -4.72 9.71
CA LEU A 124 3.46 -4.71 8.28
C LEU A 124 2.98 -5.97 7.56
N TRP A 125 2.89 -7.12 8.26
CA TRP A 125 2.51 -8.42 7.69
C TRP A 125 1.10 -8.89 8.05
N GLU A 126 0.49 -8.28 9.05
CA GLU A 126 -0.81 -8.75 9.58
C GLU A 126 -1.98 -8.54 8.61
N HIS A 127 -1.83 -7.64 7.65
CA HIS A 127 -2.92 -7.25 6.76
C HIS A 127 -2.45 -7.06 5.32
N ALA A 128 -3.37 -7.29 4.36
CA ALA A 128 -3.13 -7.04 2.94
C ALA A 128 -3.18 -5.53 2.63
N TRP A 129 -2.19 -4.77 3.08
CA TRP A 129 -2.19 -3.30 2.98
C TRP A 129 -2.30 -2.81 1.55
N VAL A 130 -1.59 -3.42 0.59
CA VAL A 130 -1.68 -3.10 -0.83
C VAL A 130 -3.11 -3.17 -1.33
N ASN A 131 -3.82 -4.27 -1.04
CA ASN A 131 -5.19 -4.47 -1.49
C ASN A 131 -6.15 -3.44 -0.86
N ARG A 132 -5.93 -3.10 0.42
CA ARG A 132 -6.73 -2.09 1.11
C ARG A 132 -6.52 -0.70 0.52
N ILE A 133 -5.28 -0.32 0.27
CA ILE A 133 -4.95 0.96 -0.37
C ILE A 133 -5.55 1.00 -1.78
N ALA A 134 -5.40 -0.04 -2.59
CA ALA A 134 -5.99 -0.09 -3.92
C ALA A 134 -7.53 0.07 -3.88
N LYS A 135 -8.22 -0.60 -2.95
CA LYS A 135 -9.67 -0.42 -2.75
C LYS A 135 -10.02 0.99 -2.29
N PHE A 136 -9.21 1.59 -1.42
CA PHE A 136 -9.42 2.97 -0.99
C PHE A 136 -9.31 3.94 -2.16
N LEU A 137 -8.27 3.80 -3.00
CA LEU A 137 -8.10 4.66 -4.18
C LEU A 137 -9.26 4.50 -5.18
N ARG A 138 -9.78 3.29 -5.37
CA ARG A 138 -10.99 3.06 -6.18
C ARG A 138 -12.18 3.84 -5.63
N ARG A 139 -12.43 3.73 -4.35
CA ARG A 139 -13.56 4.41 -3.70
C ARG A 139 -13.38 5.92 -3.74
N TRP A 140 -12.17 6.41 -3.52
CA TRP A 140 -11.89 7.83 -3.64
C TRP A 140 -12.14 8.34 -5.07
N ALA A 141 -11.64 7.64 -6.09
CA ALA A 141 -11.91 7.99 -7.49
C ALA A 141 -13.42 8.03 -7.80
N SER A 142 -14.20 7.08 -7.27
CA SER A 142 -15.65 7.07 -7.46
C SER A 142 -16.34 8.25 -6.77
N MET A 143 -15.87 8.64 -5.60
CA MET A 143 -16.38 9.83 -4.89
C MET A 143 -16.10 11.12 -5.66
N GLU A 144 -14.87 11.30 -6.15
CA GLU A 144 -14.48 12.49 -6.95
C GLU A 144 -15.28 12.56 -8.27
N ALA A 145 -15.49 11.43 -8.92
CA ALA A 145 -16.24 11.35 -10.17
C ALA A 145 -17.78 11.33 -9.98
N GLN A 146 -18.27 11.32 -8.74
CA GLN A 146 -19.70 11.19 -8.40
C GLN A 146 -20.36 9.97 -9.08
N GLY A 147 -19.63 8.85 -9.17
CA GLY A 147 -20.09 7.61 -9.79
C GLY A 147 -19.86 6.40 -8.88
N THR A 148 -20.25 5.22 -9.33
CA THR A 148 -19.94 3.97 -8.65
C THR A 148 -18.50 3.52 -8.93
N GLU A 149 -17.92 2.72 -8.03
CA GLU A 149 -16.59 2.15 -8.27
C GLU A 149 -16.50 1.34 -9.58
N ALA A 150 -17.59 0.64 -9.94
CA ALA A 150 -17.64 -0.14 -11.18
C ALA A 150 -17.68 0.74 -12.44
N GLU A 151 -18.39 1.86 -12.38
CA GLU A 151 -18.45 2.81 -13.51
C GLU A 151 -17.11 3.52 -13.73
N VAL A 152 -16.46 3.95 -12.63
CA VAL A 152 -15.25 4.77 -12.68
C VAL A 152 -13.99 3.92 -12.88
N CYS A 153 -13.88 2.78 -12.21
CA CYS A 153 -12.67 1.94 -12.21
C CYS A 153 -12.87 0.58 -12.91
N GLY A 154 -14.09 0.26 -13.36
CA GLY A 154 -14.42 -1.07 -13.86
C GLY A 154 -14.76 -2.05 -12.74
N SER A 155 -15.33 -3.20 -13.09
CA SER A 155 -15.68 -4.24 -12.12
C SER A 155 -14.44 -4.93 -11.56
N LEU A 156 -14.47 -5.28 -10.28
CA LEU A 156 -13.43 -6.16 -9.73
C LEU A 156 -13.57 -7.56 -10.35
N PRO A 157 -12.45 -8.26 -10.60
CA PRO A 157 -12.50 -9.63 -11.07
C PRO A 157 -13.19 -10.52 -10.04
N LYS A 158 -13.87 -11.55 -10.51
CA LYS A 158 -14.42 -12.58 -9.62
C LYS A 158 -13.27 -13.33 -8.97
N THR A 159 -13.30 -13.40 -7.63
CA THR A 159 -12.32 -14.20 -6.89
C THR A 159 -12.63 -15.67 -7.04
N SER A 160 -11.65 -16.46 -7.49
CA SER A 160 -11.66 -17.91 -7.37
C SER A 160 -10.62 -18.33 -6.33
N ILE A 161 -11.02 -19.24 -5.44
CA ILE A 161 -10.10 -19.82 -4.46
C ILE A 161 -9.73 -21.21 -4.96
N LEU A 162 -8.45 -21.41 -5.27
CA LEU A 162 -7.90 -22.73 -5.52
C LEU A 162 -7.16 -23.18 -4.26
N LEU A 163 -7.70 -24.20 -3.59
CA LEU A 163 -7.03 -24.81 -2.45
C LEU A 163 -6.03 -25.84 -2.98
N THR A 164 -4.75 -25.56 -2.82
CA THR A 164 -3.68 -26.53 -3.07
C THR A 164 -3.20 -27.06 -1.73
N HIS A 165 -3.10 -28.38 -1.63
CA HIS A 165 -2.42 -29.04 -0.51
C HIS A 165 -0.95 -29.21 -0.88
N ASP A 166 -0.09 -28.54 -0.16
CA ASP A 166 1.34 -28.84 -0.22
C ASP A 166 1.61 -29.98 0.77
N LEU A 167 1.92 -31.17 0.21
CA LEU A 167 2.26 -32.35 1.02
C LEU A 167 3.78 -32.37 1.28
N ASP A 168 4.29 -31.27 1.83
CA ASP A 168 5.66 -31.27 2.30
C ASP A 168 5.80 -32.13 3.57
N ALA A 169 6.51 -33.24 3.40
CA ALA A 169 6.97 -34.14 4.45
C ALA A 169 5.94 -35.15 4.99
N THR A 170 5.64 -36.14 4.22
CA THR A 170 5.42 -37.47 4.82
C THR A 170 6.78 -38.09 5.15
N LYS A 171 7.16 -38.11 6.42
CA LYS A 171 8.17 -39.02 6.93
C LYS A 171 7.51 -40.36 7.20
#